data_0aeb87276802dbfcf0b05536e6ebaf84
#
_entry.id   0aeb87276802dbfcf0b05536e6ebaf84
#
_cell.length_a   1.000
_cell.length_b   1.000
_cell.length_c   1.000
_cell.angle_alpha   90.00
_cell.angle_beta   90.00
_cell.angle_gamma   90.00
#
_symmetry.space_group_name_H-M   'P 1'
#
loop_
_entity.id
_entity.type
_entity.pdbx_description
1 polymer ?
#
loop_
_entity_poly.entity_id
_entity_poly.type
_entity_poly.pdbx_seq_one_letter_code
_entity_poly.pdbx_strand_id
1 'polypeptide(L)'
;GICRGHQILNVAFGGNVYQDIHTQHNQKLLKHSQTLSREQASHSVTLNEGPSKLRTILDGEKELLVNSFHHQAIKEPAPEFIATATAPDGINEAMEHPEKEIFSVQWHPEAMAANDDEQMLKLFKHHVESSRLFKEAKHIHHRNVTLDSHTDTPMIFPGEFNIGLKEGGKVN
;
A
#
# COMPACT_ATOMS: atom_id res chain seq x y z
N GLY A 1 -4.30 0.32 -0.58
CA GLY A 1 -5.37 -0.70 -0.40
C GLY A 1 -5.65 -0.94 1.06
N ILE A 2 -6.93 -1.14 1.42
CA ILE A 2 -7.36 -1.44 2.79
C ILE A 2 -8.10 -2.77 2.78
N CYS A 3 -7.79 -3.68 3.70
CA CYS A 3 -8.40 -4.98 3.93
C CYS A 3 -8.58 -5.79 2.63
N ARG A 4 -9.75 -5.88 2.07
CA ARG A 4 -9.99 -6.53 0.78
C ARG A 4 -9.18 -5.89 -0.35
N GLY A 5 -8.93 -4.57 -0.30
CA GLY A 5 -8.08 -3.87 -1.25
C GLY A 5 -6.60 -4.30 -1.17
N HIS A 6 -6.11 -4.66 0.01
CA HIS A 6 -4.79 -5.26 0.23
C HIS A 6 -4.69 -6.62 -0.48
N GLN A 7 -5.69 -7.47 -0.30
CA GLN A 7 -5.75 -8.79 -0.94
C GLN A 7 -5.88 -8.71 -2.46
N ILE A 8 -6.76 -7.83 -2.97
CA ILE A 8 -6.96 -7.62 -4.40
C ILE A 8 -5.68 -7.10 -5.07
N LEU A 9 -4.99 -6.15 -4.44
CA LEU A 9 -3.70 -5.63 -4.91
C LEU A 9 -2.69 -6.77 -5.07
N ASN A 10 -2.54 -7.60 -4.06
CA ASN A 10 -1.65 -8.74 -4.09
C ASN A 10 -1.93 -9.68 -5.27
N VAL A 11 -3.20 -10.07 -5.43
CA VAL A 11 -3.61 -10.98 -6.53
C VAL A 11 -3.41 -10.33 -7.88
N ALA A 12 -3.71 -9.04 -8.03
CA ALA A 12 -3.54 -8.31 -9.28
C ALA A 12 -2.08 -8.25 -9.77
N PHE A 13 -1.13 -8.30 -8.83
CA PHE A 13 0.30 -8.34 -9.12
C PHE A 13 0.91 -9.75 -9.07
N GLY A 14 0.08 -10.80 -9.03
CA GLY A 14 0.51 -12.19 -9.17
C GLY A 14 0.80 -12.94 -7.86
N GLY A 15 0.48 -12.33 -6.72
CA GLY A 15 0.49 -13.04 -5.43
C GLY A 15 -0.77 -13.87 -5.20
N ASN A 16 -0.83 -14.56 -4.07
CA ASN A 16 -1.99 -15.36 -3.70
C ASN A 16 -2.47 -15.10 -2.26
N VAL A 17 -3.63 -15.63 -1.92
CA VAL A 17 -4.28 -15.42 -0.63
C VAL A 17 -4.75 -16.74 -0.01
N TYR A 18 -4.77 -16.79 1.32
CA TYR A 18 -5.56 -17.77 2.05
C TYR A 18 -7.05 -17.45 1.82
N GLN A 19 -7.81 -18.41 1.33
CA GLN A 19 -9.27 -18.27 1.19
C GLN A 19 -9.97 -18.28 2.55
N ASP A 20 -9.38 -18.99 3.50
CA ASP A 20 -9.75 -19.01 4.90
C ASP A 20 -8.53 -19.34 5.74
N ILE A 21 -8.09 -18.39 6.55
CA ILE A 21 -6.88 -18.57 7.39
C ILE A 21 -7.06 -19.68 8.44
N HIS A 22 -8.28 -19.89 8.94
CA HIS A 22 -8.54 -20.91 9.95
C HIS A 22 -8.35 -22.33 9.45
N THR A 23 -8.59 -22.57 8.16
CA THR A 23 -8.48 -23.89 7.55
C THR A 23 -7.17 -24.11 6.83
N GLN A 24 -6.49 -23.07 6.40
CA GLN A 24 -5.33 -23.15 5.52
C GLN A 24 -4.00 -22.75 6.18
N HIS A 25 -4.05 -22.01 7.28
CA HIS A 25 -2.86 -21.62 8.02
C HIS A 25 -2.59 -22.60 9.15
N ASN A 26 -1.37 -23.14 9.22
CA ASN A 26 -1.04 -24.27 10.11
C ASN A 26 -0.55 -23.84 11.50
N GLN A 27 -0.56 -22.57 11.81
CA GLN A 27 -0.10 -22.03 13.11
C GLN A 27 -1.30 -21.67 14.00
N LYS A 28 -1.02 -21.45 15.28
CA LYS A 28 -2.02 -20.95 16.20
C LYS A 28 -2.37 -19.51 15.83
N LEU A 29 -3.59 -19.33 15.38
CA LEU A 29 -4.09 -18.02 14.91
C LEU A 29 -4.55 -17.12 16.04
N LEU A 30 -4.34 -15.83 15.84
CA LEU A 30 -5.06 -14.77 16.52
C LEU A 30 -6.52 -14.69 16.00
N LYS A 31 -7.36 -13.98 16.72
CA LYS A 31 -8.72 -13.73 16.27
C LYS A 31 -8.77 -12.55 15.31
N HIS A 32 -8.56 -12.82 14.01
CA HIS A 32 -8.59 -11.80 12.96
C HIS A 32 -10.00 -11.29 12.58
N SER A 33 -11.03 -11.85 13.17
CA SER A 33 -12.41 -11.34 13.09
C SER A 33 -12.88 -10.99 14.48
N GLN A 34 -12.52 -9.78 14.93
CA GLN A 34 -12.79 -9.32 16.29
C GLN A 34 -14.28 -9.12 16.56
N THR A 35 -14.65 -9.17 17.85
CA THR A 35 -15.99 -8.86 18.34
C THR A 35 -16.08 -7.47 18.98
N LEU A 36 -14.93 -6.80 19.12
CA LEU A 36 -14.84 -5.42 19.58
C LEU A 36 -15.35 -4.47 18.50
N SER A 37 -15.66 -3.23 18.89
CA SER A 37 -16.05 -2.19 17.96
C SER A 37 -14.91 -1.85 16.98
N ARG A 38 -15.25 -1.25 15.84
CA ARG A 38 -14.31 -1.05 14.73
C ARG A 38 -13.16 -0.11 15.05
N GLU A 39 -13.37 0.84 15.94
CA GLU A 39 -12.36 1.80 16.41
C GLU A 39 -11.35 1.19 17.39
N GLN A 40 -11.68 0.05 17.99
CA GLN A 40 -10.83 -0.61 18.98
C GLN A 40 -9.84 -1.56 18.34
N ALA A 41 -8.60 -1.49 18.80
CA ALA A 41 -7.56 -2.43 18.40
C ALA A 41 -7.80 -3.82 19.03
N SER A 42 -7.41 -4.88 18.33
CA SER A 42 -7.54 -6.27 18.77
C SER A 42 -6.21 -6.99 18.95
N HIS A 43 -5.20 -6.63 18.18
CA HIS A 43 -3.86 -7.20 18.28
C HIS A 43 -2.78 -6.23 17.83
N SER A 44 -1.53 -6.57 18.08
CA SER A 44 -0.40 -5.81 17.57
C SER A 44 0.11 -6.37 16.24
N VAL A 45 0.74 -5.52 15.46
CA VAL A 45 1.54 -5.89 14.29
C VAL A 45 2.93 -5.34 14.44
N THR A 46 3.93 -6.13 14.09
CA THR A 46 5.33 -5.68 14.05
C THR A 46 5.63 -5.10 12.68
N LEU A 47 6.14 -3.87 12.63
CA LEU A 47 6.65 -3.29 11.39
C LEU A 47 8.02 -3.88 11.08
N ASN A 48 8.14 -4.52 9.93
CA ASN A 48 9.33 -5.23 9.52
C ASN A 48 10.55 -4.30 9.43
N GLU A 49 11.73 -4.82 9.74
CA GLU A 49 12.96 -4.04 9.68
C GLU A 49 13.33 -3.66 8.24
N GLY A 50 13.98 -2.52 8.10
CA GLY A 50 14.41 -1.98 6.82
C GLY A 50 13.65 -0.72 6.40
N PRO A 51 14.07 -0.10 5.29
CA PRO A 51 13.40 1.06 4.75
C PRO A 51 12.01 0.69 4.22
N SER A 52 10.98 1.37 4.71
CA SER A 52 9.62 1.21 4.25
C SER A 52 8.86 2.53 4.31
N LYS A 53 7.94 2.74 3.35
CA LYS A 53 7.03 3.89 3.33
C LYS A 53 6.15 3.88 4.56
N LEU A 54 5.57 2.73 4.87
CA LEU A 54 4.70 2.56 6.02
C LEU A 54 5.41 2.98 7.31
N ARG A 55 6.64 2.52 7.53
CA ARG A 55 7.41 2.89 8.71
C ARG A 55 7.77 4.37 8.75
N THR A 56 8.07 4.98 7.59
CA THR A 56 8.31 6.42 7.49
C THR A 56 7.07 7.23 7.81
N ILE A 57 5.90 6.84 7.28
CA ILE A 57 4.62 7.49 7.56
C ILE A 57 4.28 7.45 9.05
N LEU A 58 4.66 6.37 9.72
CA LEU A 58 4.39 6.12 11.13
C LEU A 58 5.54 6.52 12.07
N ASP A 59 6.41 7.45 11.62
CA ASP A 59 7.51 8.04 12.40
C ASP A 59 8.51 7.02 12.98
N GLY A 60 8.71 5.91 12.31
CA GLY A 60 9.68 4.88 12.69
C GLY A 60 9.19 3.91 13.77
N GLU A 61 7.91 3.89 14.06
CA GLU A 61 7.32 2.92 14.99
C GLU A 61 7.74 1.50 14.64
N LYS A 62 7.85 0.67 15.65
CA LYS A 62 8.21 -0.76 15.49
C LYS A 62 7.01 -1.68 15.63
N GLU A 63 6.03 -1.25 16.35
CA GLU A 63 4.81 -2.02 16.65
C GLU A 63 3.60 -1.09 16.65
N LEU A 64 2.49 -1.58 16.14
CA LEU A 64 1.20 -0.88 16.14
C LEU A 64 0.13 -1.78 16.70
N LEU A 65 -0.85 -1.17 17.36
CA LEU A 65 -2.11 -1.84 17.70
C LEU A 65 -3.12 -1.59 16.58
N VAL A 66 -3.73 -2.65 16.05
CA VAL A 66 -4.64 -2.59 14.90
C VAL A 66 -5.95 -3.32 15.18
N ASN A 67 -7.02 -2.88 14.53
CA ASN A 67 -8.28 -3.61 14.47
C ASN A 67 -8.22 -4.73 13.42
N SER A 68 -9.16 -5.70 13.46
CA SER A 68 -9.11 -6.84 12.56
C SER A 68 -10.49 -7.40 12.25
N PHE A 69 -10.86 -7.44 10.96
CA PHE A 69 -12.17 -7.87 10.48
C PHE A 69 -12.04 -8.70 9.20
N HIS A 70 -11.19 -9.73 9.21
CA HIS A 70 -10.97 -10.59 8.04
C HIS A 70 -10.81 -12.05 8.45
N HIS A 71 -11.09 -12.95 7.50
CA HIS A 71 -10.82 -14.39 7.59
C HIS A 71 -9.97 -14.87 6.42
N GLN A 72 -9.69 -13.97 5.48
CA GLN A 72 -8.75 -14.15 4.38
C GLN A 72 -7.51 -13.28 4.63
N ALA A 73 -6.37 -13.68 4.10
CA ALA A 73 -5.13 -12.91 4.22
C ALA A 73 -4.19 -13.24 3.04
N ILE A 74 -3.17 -12.44 2.85
CA ILE A 74 -2.10 -12.75 1.91
C ILE A 74 -1.36 -14.00 2.38
N LYS A 75 -1.22 -14.97 1.48
CA LYS A 75 -0.43 -16.19 1.69
C LYS A 75 0.98 -16.00 1.17
N GLU A 76 1.11 -15.57 -0.06
CA GLU A 76 2.38 -15.26 -0.72
C GLU A 76 2.28 -13.84 -1.31
N PRO A 77 3.14 -12.91 -0.87
CA PRO A 77 3.23 -11.60 -1.49
C PRO A 77 3.56 -11.69 -2.98
N ALA A 78 2.99 -10.80 -3.75
CA ALA A 78 3.34 -10.65 -5.16
C ALA A 78 4.84 -10.33 -5.31
N PRO A 79 5.51 -10.79 -6.39
CA PRO A 79 6.98 -10.65 -6.54
C PRO A 79 7.51 -9.21 -6.46
N GLU A 80 6.70 -8.23 -6.84
CA GLU A 80 7.06 -6.81 -6.80
C GLU A 80 6.84 -6.16 -5.42
N PHE A 81 6.25 -6.86 -4.47
CA PHE A 81 5.90 -6.32 -3.15
C PHE A 81 6.76 -6.90 -2.03
N ILE A 82 7.01 -6.08 -1.04
CA ILE A 82 7.62 -6.49 0.22
C ILE A 82 6.59 -6.44 1.35
N ALA A 83 6.62 -7.42 2.23
CA ALA A 83 5.83 -7.39 3.46
C ALA A 83 6.43 -6.36 4.41
N THR A 84 5.61 -5.44 4.91
CA THR A 84 6.06 -4.34 5.78
C THR A 84 5.49 -4.38 7.18
N ALA A 85 4.46 -5.18 7.42
CA ALA A 85 3.95 -5.49 8.76
C ALA A 85 3.47 -6.94 8.85
N THR A 86 3.69 -7.54 10.01
CA THR A 86 3.36 -8.93 10.28
C THR A 86 2.73 -9.06 11.68
N ALA A 87 1.63 -9.80 11.78
CA ALA A 87 1.02 -10.17 13.05
C ALA A 87 1.85 -11.26 13.78
N PRO A 88 1.70 -11.43 15.11
CA PRO A 88 2.46 -12.43 15.88
C PRO A 88 2.25 -13.88 15.43
N ASP A 89 1.20 -14.20 14.74
CA ASP A 89 0.92 -15.50 14.13
C ASP A 89 1.46 -15.66 12.69
N GLY A 90 2.21 -14.68 12.20
CA GLY A 90 2.85 -14.72 10.88
C GLY A 90 1.96 -14.26 9.73
N ILE A 91 0.75 -13.81 9.99
CA ILE A 91 -0.12 -13.23 8.95
C ILE A 91 0.45 -11.90 8.47
N ASN A 92 0.51 -11.74 7.14
CA ASN A 92 0.91 -10.50 6.50
C ASN A 92 -0.20 -9.45 6.69
N GLU A 93 0.16 -8.35 7.34
CA GLU A 93 -0.77 -7.27 7.68
C GLU A 93 -0.53 -6.00 6.85
N ALA A 94 0.62 -5.87 6.20
CA ALA A 94 0.88 -4.79 5.27
C ALA A 94 1.94 -5.17 4.23
N MET A 95 1.81 -4.60 3.05
CA MET A 95 2.81 -4.69 1.99
C MET A 95 2.91 -3.38 1.24
N GLU A 96 4.05 -3.18 0.60
CA GLU A 96 4.29 -2.03 -0.29
C GLU A 96 5.14 -2.43 -1.49
N HIS A 97 5.02 -1.66 -2.56
CA HIS A 97 5.97 -1.71 -3.67
C HIS A 97 7.18 -0.82 -3.31
N PRO A 98 8.42 -1.32 -3.39
CA PRO A 98 9.59 -0.58 -2.92
C PRO A 98 9.81 0.75 -3.66
N GLU A 99 9.52 0.81 -4.94
CA GLU A 99 9.80 1.97 -5.79
C GLU A 99 8.57 2.83 -6.12
N LYS A 100 7.38 2.20 -6.23
CA LYS A 100 6.14 2.90 -6.60
C LYS A 100 5.40 3.38 -5.36
N GLU A 101 4.60 4.43 -5.48
CA GLU A 101 3.74 4.94 -4.40
C GLU A 101 2.49 4.03 -4.25
N ILE A 102 2.75 2.76 -3.92
CA ILE A 102 1.73 1.74 -3.70
C ILE A 102 2.01 1.07 -2.36
N PHE A 103 1.07 1.15 -1.45
CA PHE A 103 1.08 0.41 -0.18
C PHE A 103 -0.32 -0.01 0.22
N SER A 104 -0.41 -1.00 1.09
CA SER A 104 -1.69 -1.53 1.54
C SER A 104 -1.58 -2.17 2.92
N VAL A 105 -2.70 -2.16 3.63
CA VAL A 105 -2.83 -2.69 4.99
C VAL A 105 -4.04 -3.61 5.09
N GLN A 106 -3.94 -4.64 5.92
CA GLN A 106 -5.01 -5.62 6.11
C GLN A 106 -6.05 -5.14 7.12
N TRP A 107 -5.65 -4.34 8.10
CA TRP A 107 -6.58 -3.74 9.08
C TRP A 107 -7.41 -2.60 8.48
N HIS A 108 -8.26 -1.99 9.30
CA HIS A 108 -9.16 -0.91 8.93
C HIS A 108 -8.77 0.41 9.60
N PRO A 109 -7.75 1.11 9.09
CA PRO A 109 -7.29 2.38 9.67
C PRO A 109 -8.34 3.49 9.61
N GLU A 110 -9.29 3.42 8.66
CA GLU A 110 -10.35 4.42 8.51
C GLU A 110 -11.26 4.50 9.74
N ALA A 111 -11.57 3.35 10.35
CA ALA A 111 -12.43 3.31 11.53
C ALA A 111 -11.71 3.85 12.77
N MET A 112 -10.41 3.58 12.89
CA MET A 112 -9.60 4.08 14.01
C MET A 112 -9.31 5.57 13.86
N ALA A 113 -8.93 6.03 12.66
CA ALA A 113 -8.69 7.45 12.39
C ALA A 113 -9.95 8.32 12.57
N ALA A 114 -11.13 7.80 12.27
CA ALA A 114 -12.40 8.48 12.52
C ALA A 114 -12.72 8.64 14.02
N ASN A 115 -12.00 7.94 14.89
CA ASN A 115 -12.11 7.98 16.33
C ASN A 115 -10.82 8.52 16.99
N ASP A 116 -10.22 9.52 16.36
CA ASP A 116 -9.06 10.29 16.82
C ASP A 116 -7.73 9.51 16.96
N ASP A 117 -7.58 8.36 16.30
CA ASP A 117 -6.29 7.69 16.22
C ASP A 117 -5.35 8.45 15.25
N GLU A 118 -4.44 9.23 15.84
CA GLU A 118 -3.51 10.07 15.08
C GLU A 118 -2.52 9.25 14.23
N GLN A 119 -2.14 8.05 14.67
CA GLN A 119 -1.22 7.20 13.89
C GLN A 119 -1.92 6.71 12.61
N MET A 120 -3.16 6.24 12.73
CA MET A 120 -3.93 5.82 11.56
C MET A 120 -4.28 6.99 10.64
N LEU A 121 -4.49 8.18 11.19
CA LEU A 121 -4.73 9.39 10.42
C LEU A 121 -3.53 9.78 9.52
N LYS A 122 -2.29 9.47 9.92
CA LYS A 122 -1.08 9.74 9.11
C LYS A 122 -1.11 9.03 7.76
N LEU A 123 -1.68 7.82 7.69
CA LEU A 123 -1.82 7.06 6.44
C LEU A 123 -2.65 7.82 5.42
N PHE A 124 -3.74 8.43 5.86
CA PHE A 124 -4.63 9.21 4.99
C PHE A 124 -4.00 10.56 4.62
N LYS A 125 -3.37 11.25 5.56
CA LYS A 125 -2.64 12.49 5.29
C LYS A 125 -1.55 12.28 4.24
N HIS A 126 -0.76 11.22 4.38
CA HIS A 126 0.26 10.85 3.39
C HIS A 126 -0.36 10.59 2.02
N HIS A 127 -1.44 9.81 1.94
CA HIS A 127 -2.10 9.51 0.67
C HIS A 127 -2.64 10.76 -0.04
N VAL A 128 -3.24 11.67 0.70
CA VAL A 128 -3.73 12.95 0.16
C VAL A 128 -2.58 13.81 -0.35
N GLU A 129 -1.51 13.93 0.42
CA GLU A 129 -0.33 14.72 0.04
C GLU A 129 0.39 14.13 -1.19
N SER A 130 0.63 12.82 -1.23
CA SER A 130 1.21 12.15 -2.39
C SER A 130 0.35 12.34 -3.65
N SER A 131 -0.97 12.28 -3.51
CA SER A 131 -1.91 12.52 -4.62
C SER A 131 -1.86 13.97 -5.11
N ARG A 132 -1.70 14.93 -4.19
CA ARG A 132 -1.54 16.36 -4.53
C ARG A 132 -0.24 16.59 -5.30
N LEU A 133 0.87 16.06 -4.81
CA LEU A 133 2.18 16.17 -5.47
C LEU A 133 2.17 15.53 -6.86
N PHE A 134 1.55 14.37 -7.01
CA PHE A 134 1.40 13.70 -8.31
C PHE A 134 0.60 14.57 -9.30
N LYS A 135 -0.50 15.17 -8.86
CA LYS A 135 -1.32 16.07 -9.68
C LYS A 135 -0.51 17.30 -10.12
N GLU A 136 0.25 17.90 -9.21
CA GLU A 136 1.10 19.06 -9.52
C GLU A 136 2.21 18.70 -10.51
N ALA A 137 2.93 17.61 -10.27
CA ALA A 137 3.96 17.11 -11.17
C ALA A 137 3.43 16.85 -12.59
N LYS A 138 2.27 16.18 -12.68
CA LYS A 138 1.58 15.94 -13.94
C LYS A 138 1.20 17.24 -14.64
N HIS A 139 0.72 18.23 -13.89
CA HIS A 139 0.35 19.53 -14.44
C HIS A 139 1.57 20.32 -14.98
N ILE A 140 2.68 20.32 -14.24
CA ILE A 140 3.94 20.93 -14.66
C ILE A 140 4.45 20.24 -15.94
N HIS A 141 4.42 18.92 -15.96
CA HIS A 141 4.87 18.12 -17.09
C HIS A 141 4.06 18.41 -18.37
N HIS A 142 2.75 18.58 -18.28
CA HIS A 142 1.91 18.96 -19.42
C HIS A 142 2.16 20.38 -19.93
N ARG A 143 2.70 21.26 -19.09
CA ARG A 143 2.95 22.67 -19.46
C ARG A 143 4.36 22.92 -19.98
N ASN A 144 5.28 22.04 -19.69
CA ASN A 144 6.70 22.18 -20.04
C ASN A 144 7.15 21.09 -21.03
N VAL A 145 7.94 21.48 -22.02
CA VAL A 145 8.66 20.52 -22.85
C VAL A 145 9.86 20.03 -22.04
N THR A 146 9.86 18.79 -21.64
CA THR A 146 11.02 18.16 -21.00
C THR A 146 11.86 17.47 -22.07
N LEU A 147 13.13 17.86 -22.16
CA LEU A 147 14.14 17.19 -22.96
C LEU A 147 14.92 16.25 -22.03
N ASP A 148 14.81 14.95 -22.27
CA ASP A 148 15.68 13.97 -21.67
C ASP A 148 16.69 13.50 -22.73
N SER A 149 17.95 13.89 -22.57
CA SER A 149 19.03 13.54 -23.49
C SER A 149 19.63 12.14 -23.27
N HIS A 150 19.08 11.38 -22.31
CA HIS A 150 19.60 10.08 -21.88
C HIS A 150 18.65 8.90 -22.14
N THR A 151 17.49 9.13 -22.73
CA THR A 151 16.55 8.05 -23.00
C THR A 151 16.76 7.49 -24.39
N ASP A 152 17.39 6.36 -24.47
CA ASP A 152 17.34 5.48 -25.65
C ASP A 152 16.02 4.74 -25.77
N THR A 153 15.17 4.85 -24.79
CA THR A 153 13.86 4.20 -24.71
C THR A 153 12.79 5.23 -24.46
N PRO A 154 11.75 5.30 -25.28
CA PRO A 154 10.60 6.13 -24.96
C PRO A 154 10.02 5.66 -23.64
N MET A 155 10.10 6.49 -22.62
CA MET A 155 9.40 6.24 -21.37
C MET A 155 7.92 6.24 -21.67
N ILE A 156 7.30 5.07 -21.56
CA ILE A 156 5.87 4.93 -21.69
C ILE A 156 5.27 5.49 -20.40
N PHE A 157 4.91 6.78 -20.44
CA PHE A 157 4.07 7.33 -19.40
C PHE A 157 2.65 6.79 -19.57
N PRO A 158 1.95 6.44 -18.48
CA PRO A 158 0.55 6.07 -18.57
C PRO A 158 -0.25 7.25 -19.10
N GLY A 159 -0.77 7.13 -20.29
CA GLY A 159 -1.47 8.18 -21.01
C GLY A 159 -0.74 8.66 -22.25
N GLU A 160 -1.41 9.43 -23.05
CA GLU A 160 -0.97 9.95 -24.36
C GLU A 160 0.12 11.01 -24.21
N PHE A 161 1.29 10.61 -23.73
CA PHE A 161 2.40 11.55 -23.61
C PHE A 161 3.35 11.40 -24.79
N ASN A 162 3.54 12.49 -25.49
CA ASN A 162 4.40 12.54 -26.64
C ASN A 162 5.47 13.60 -26.47
N ILE A 163 6.73 13.17 -26.37
CA ILE A 163 7.86 14.08 -26.21
C ILE A 163 8.06 14.88 -27.49
N GLY A 164 7.92 16.18 -27.39
CA GLY A 164 8.29 17.13 -28.44
C GLY A 164 7.26 17.39 -29.52
N LEU A 165 6.04 16.87 -29.42
CA LEU A 165 5.02 17.11 -30.44
C LEU A 165 3.70 17.61 -29.83
N LYS A 166 3.07 18.57 -30.51
CA LYS A 166 1.84 19.22 -30.05
C LYS A 166 0.61 18.30 -30.04
N GLU A 167 0.59 17.25 -30.80
CA GLU A 167 -0.59 16.41 -31.02
C GLU A 167 -0.19 14.97 -31.24
N GLY A 168 0.43 14.33 -30.24
CA GLY A 168 0.74 12.91 -30.34
C GLY A 168 1.44 12.49 -31.65
N GLY A 169 2.12 13.41 -32.29
CA GLY A 169 2.75 13.20 -33.58
C GLY A 169 3.97 12.27 -33.47
N LYS A 170 4.31 11.63 -34.54
CA LYS A 170 5.50 10.77 -34.62
C LYS A 170 6.76 11.59 -34.57
N VAL A 171 7.71 11.17 -33.75
CA VAL A 171 9.08 11.65 -33.84
C VAL A 171 9.67 11.10 -35.15
N ASN A 172 10.10 11.97 -36.02
CA ASN A 172 10.85 11.58 -37.23
C ASN A 172 12.30 11.30 -36.88
#